data_61380b0534c8a53f33efd41553e76247
#
_entry.id   61380b0534c8a53f33efd41553e76247
#
_cell.length_a   1.000
_cell.length_b   1.000
_cell.length_c   1.000
_cell.angle_alpha   90.00
_cell.angle_beta   90.00
_cell.angle_gamma   90.00
#
_symmetry.space_group_name_H-M   'P 1'
#
loop_
_entity.id
_entity.type
_entity.pdbx_description
1 polymer ?
#
loop_
_entity_poly.entity_id
_entity_poly.type
_entity_poly.pdbx_seq_one_letter_code
_entity_poly.pdbx_strand_id
1 'polypeptide(L)' 'MNKTTAVLKHLMDNGSITSMDAIECYGATRLSAIIFNLRKAGYHIETVTEGGVDRFGHAMNYARYKLIAEDE' A
#
# COMPACT_ATOMS: atom_id res chain seq x y z
N MET A 1 -13.56 8.32 -9.80
CA MET A 1 -12.24 8.10 -9.19
C MET A 1 -11.79 6.68 -9.48
N ASN A 2 -10.59 6.52 -9.98
CA ASN A 2 -10.07 5.17 -10.25
C ASN A 2 -9.32 4.64 -9.03
N LYS A 3 -8.97 3.36 -9.08
CA LYS A 3 -8.30 2.73 -7.94
C LYS A 3 -6.92 3.30 -7.65
N THR A 4 -6.21 3.74 -8.69
CA THR A 4 -4.90 4.36 -8.52
C THR A 4 -5.01 5.66 -7.72
N THR A 5 -5.97 6.51 -8.07
CA THR A 5 -6.22 7.76 -7.35
C THR A 5 -6.65 7.50 -5.90
N ALA A 6 -7.51 6.49 -5.70
CA ALA A 6 -7.98 6.14 -4.37
C ALA A 6 -6.83 5.65 -3.48
N VAL A 7 -5.95 4.81 -4.03
CA VAL A 7 -4.78 4.31 -3.30
C VAL A 7 -3.83 5.46 -2.96
N LEU A 8 -3.59 6.36 -3.90
CA LEU A 8 -2.72 7.51 -3.66
C LEU A 8 -3.29 8.38 -2.53
N LYS A 9 -4.59 8.64 -2.55
CA LYS A 9 -5.22 9.41 -1.48
C LYS A 9 -5.08 8.72 -0.13
N HIS A 10 -5.24 7.40 -0.10
CA HIS A 10 -5.06 6.62 1.13
C HIS A 10 -3.64 6.76 1.65
N LEU A 11 -2.65 6.70 0.76
CA LEU A 11 -1.24 6.88 1.13
C LEU A 11 -0.99 8.28 1.70
N MET A 12 -1.60 9.29 1.10
CA MET A 12 -1.43 10.67 1.57
C MET A 12 -2.09 10.88 2.92
N ASP A 13 -3.26 10.30 3.14
CA ASP A 13 -4.01 10.49 4.38
C ASP A 13 -3.47 9.64 5.52
N ASN A 14 -2.98 8.43 5.25
CA ASN A 14 -2.58 7.46 6.27
C ASN A 14 -1.08 7.15 6.27
N GLY A 15 -0.37 7.52 5.24
CA GLY A 15 1.08 7.30 5.13
C GLY A 15 1.49 5.94 4.59
N SER A 16 0.61 4.97 4.63
CA SER A 16 0.93 3.62 4.16
C SER A 16 -0.33 2.87 3.75
N ILE A 17 -0.13 1.76 3.04
CA ILE A 17 -1.23 0.88 2.63
C ILE A 17 -0.71 -0.56 2.53
N THR A 18 -1.55 -1.52 2.91
CA THR A 18 -1.29 -2.94 2.68
C THR A 18 -2.24 -3.45 1.61
N SER A 19 -1.97 -4.68 1.11
CA SER A 19 -2.87 -5.32 0.16
C SER A 19 -4.28 -5.50 0.76
N MET A 20 -4.34 -5.85 2.04
CA MET A 20 -5.62 -6.01 2.71
C MET A 20 -6.39 -4.69 2.76
N ASP A 21 -5.71 -3.60 3.08
CA ASP A 21 -6.33 -2.27 3.07
C ASP A 21 -6.90 -1.94 1.69
N ALA A 22 -6.13 -2.23 0.65
CA ALA A 22 -6.55 -1.93 -0.72
C ALA A 22 -7.78 -2.75 -1.11
N ILE A 23 -7.83 -4.00 -0.72
CA ILE A 23 -8.97 -4.88 -1.01
C ILE A 23 -10.20 -4.42 -0.23
N GLU A 24 -10.06 -4.21 1.07
CA GLU A 24 -11.19 -3.86 1.93
C GLU A 24 -11.78 -2.48 1.62
N CYS A 25 -10.91 -1.50 1.37
CA CYS A 25 -11.37 -0.13 1.15
C CYS A 25 -11.77 0.15 -0.30
N TYR A 26 -11.10 -0.49 -1.25
CA TYR A 26 -11.25 -0.10 -2.66
C TYR A 26 -11.49 -1.26 -3.61
N GLY A 27 -11.51 -2.49 -3.10
CA GLY A 27 -11.61 -3.67 -3.96
C GLY A 27 -10.43 -3.85 -4.90
N ALA A 28 -9.28 -3.27 -4.55
CA ALA A 28 -8.10 -3.31 -5.41
C ALA A 28 -7.29 -4.57 -5.12
N THR A 29 -7.30 -5.52 -6.05
CA THR A 29 -6.61 -6.79 -5.88
C THR A 29 -5.21 -6.79 -6.49
N ARG A 30 -4.83 -5.71 -7.21
CA ARG A 30 -3.53 -5.61 -7.88
C ARG A 30 -2.77 -4.40 -7.38
N LEU A 31 -2.60 -4.31 -6.07
CA LEU A 31 -1.96 -3.16 -5.45
C LEU A 31 -0.53 -2.95 -5.95
N SER A 32 0.24 -4.03 -6.16
CA SER A 32 1.62 -3.90 -6.63
C SER A 32 1.71 -3.18 -7.98
N ALA A 33 0.76 -3.42 -8.88
CA ALA A 33 0.71 -2.74 -10.16
C ALA A 33 0.41 -1.25 -9.98
N ILE A 34 -0.49 -0.93 -9.05
CA ILE A 34 -0.84 0.46 -8.74
C ILE A 34 0.39 1.17 -8.17
N ILE A 35 1.09 0.53 -7.24
CA ILE A 35 2.31 1.10 -6.64
C ILE A 35 3.38 1.33 -7.71
N PHE A 36 3.53 0.38 -8.63
CA PHE A 36 4.47 0.52 -9.74
C PHE A 36 4.17 1.79 -10.56
N ASN A 37 2.89 1.99 -10.88
CA ASN A 37 2.48 3.17 -11.64
C ASN A 37 2.71 4.47 -10.87
N LEU A 38 2.47 4.47 -9.56
CA LEU A 38 2.72 5.64 -8.73
C LEU A 38 4.21 5.96 -8.65
N ARG A 39 5.06 4.94 -8.55
CA ARG A 39 6.51 5.16 -8.56
C ARG A 39 6.96 5.76 -9.88
N LYS A 40 6.40 5.32 -11.00
CA LYS A 40 6.70 5.87 -12.31
C LYS A 40 6.28 7.33 -12.41
N ALA A 41 5.23 7.71 -11.71
CA ALA A 41 4.76 9.09 -11.70
C ALA A 41 5.60 10.00 -10.79
N GLY A 42 6.57 9.45 -10.06
CA GLY A 42 7.49 10.23 -9.25
C GLY A 42 7.28 10.13 -7.74
N TYR A 43 6.32 9.34 -7.29
CA TYR A 43 6.09 9.17 -5.86
C TYR A 43 7.11 8.20 -5.28
N HIS A 44 7.70 8.59 -4.15
CA HIS A 44 8.66 7.73 -3.45
C HIS A 44 7.90 6.82 -2.49
N ILE A 45 7.79 5.56 -2.85
CA ILE A 45 7.05 4.57 -2.06
C ILE A 45 7.99 3.42 -1.72
N GLU A 46 8.17 3.18 -0.42
CA GLU A 46 9.03 2.09 0.06
C GLU A 46 8.20 0.89 0.44
N THR A 47 8.77 -0.29 0.25
CA THR A 47 8.15 -1.54 0.67
C THR A 47 8.80 -1.99 1.97
N VAL A 48 7.97 -2.24 2.99
CA VAL A 48 8.42 -2.75 4.28
C VAL A 48 7.71 -4.08 4.51
N THR A 49 8.48 -5.11 4.89
CA THR A 49 7.89 -6.39 5.23
C THR A 49 7.51 -6.38 6.71
N GLU A 50 6.25 -6.70 6.99
CA GLU A 50 5.75 -6.79 8.35
C GLU A 50 5.33 -8.22 8.66
N GLY A 51 5.46 -8.61 9.93
CA GLY A 51 5.00 -9.89 10.40
C GLY A 51 3.69 -9.74 11.15
N GLY A 52 2.90 -10.78 11.12
CA GLY A 52 1.66 -10.85 11.87
C GLY A 52 1.27 -12.28 12.12
N VAL A 53 0.08 -12.47 12.67
CA VAL A 53 -0.45 -13.77 12.97
C VAL A 53 -1.86 -13.84 12.40
N ASP A 54 -2.18 -14.91 11.69
CA ASP A 54 -3.53 -15.07 11.16
C ASP A 54 -4.47 -15.53 12.27
N ARG A 55 -5.76 -15.72 11.93
CA ARG A 55 -6.78 -16.09 12.91
C ARG A 55 -6.55 -17.48 13.54
N PHE A 56 -5.70 -18.29 12.91
CA PHE A 56 -5.38 -19.62 13.41
C PHE A 56 -4.05 -19.66 14.15
N GLY A 57 -3.44 -18.49 14.41
CA GLY A 57 -2.18 -18.43 15.14
C GLY A 57 -0.94 -18.69 14.32
N HIS A 58 -1.07 -18.77 12.99
CA HIS A 58 0.08 -19.00 12.12
C HIS A 58 0.78 -17.71 11.77
N ALA A 59 2.11 -17.72 11.85
CA ALA A 59 2.89 -16.56 11.46
C ALA A 59 2.74 -16.29 9.97
N MET A 60 2.60 -15.02 9.62
CA MET A 60 2.51 -14.61 8.23
C MET A 60 3.29 -13.31 8.01
N ASN A 61 3.77 -13.13 6.79
CA ASN A 61 4.46 -11.90 6.41
C ASN A 61 3.68 -11.23 5.30
N TYR A 62 3.66 -9.90 5.32
CA TYR A 62 2.99 -9.15 4.27
C TYR A 62 3.75 -7.86 4.01
N ALA A 63 3.54 -7.28 2.82
CA ALA A 63 4.18 -6.05 2.44
C ALA A 63 3.31 -4.86 2.82
N ARG A 64 3.93 -3.83 3.40
CA ARG A 64 3.32 -2.54 3.61
C ARG A 64 4.05 -1.53 2.76
N TYR A 65 3.30 -0.78 1.97
CA TYR A 65 3.87 0.27 1.12
C TYR A 65 3.73 1.60 1.84
N LYS A 66 4.84 2.30 2.01
CA LYS A 66 4.87 3.57 2.74
C LYS A 66 5.22 4.71 1.80
N LEU A 67 4.41 5.74 1.79
CA LEU A 67 4.71 6.95 1.04
C LEU A 67 5.69 7.78 1.86
N ILE A 68 6.84 8.03 1.28
CA ILE A 68 7.91 8.79 1.95
C ILE A 68 7.78 10.24 1.51
N ALA A 69 7.59 11.12 2.48
CA ALA A 69 7.58 12.53 2.20
C ALA A 69 8.99 12.98 1.86
N GLU A 70 9.12 13.70 0.76
CA GLU A 70 10.42 14.20 0.37
C GLU A 70 10.59 15.61 0.91
N ASP A 71 11.70 15.82 1.60
CA ASP A 71 12.05 17.14 2.08
C ASP A 71 12.81 17.87 0.99
N GLU A 72 12.47 19.09 0.83
CA GLU A 72 13.10 19.95 -0.16
C GLU A 72 14.36 20.59 0.40
#